data_5b105ffdeb009e1eb235c191c8013358
#
_entry.id   5b105ffdeb009e1eb235c191c8013358
#
_cell.length_a   1.000
_cell.length_b   1.000
_cell.length_c   1.000
_cell.angle_alpha   90.00
_cell.angle_beta   90.00
_cell.angle_gamma   90.00
#
_symmetry.space_group_name_H-M   'P 1'
#
loop_
_entity.id
_entity.type
_entity.pdbx_description
1 polymer ?
#
loop_
_entity_poly.entity_id
_entity_poly.type
_entity_poly.pdbx_seq_one_letter_code
_entity_poly.pdbx_strand_id
1 'polypeptide(L)'
;MATLLIVDDEKSTRDGLRMALEEEFDCYLASSIKEAMSILKSEPIELLLTDLRLAGDSGMDLLDQALAIPKPPVAVMMTAYGSVDTAVEAMRRGAWNFVTKPLNLDEVELLLKRALRSRSLEKDKVRLEHEVQDLRAKAGSSKHGLESLIGKSEAMRKVSELVTQVAPTRATI
;
A
#
# COMPACT_ATOMS: atom_id res chain seq x y z
N MET A 1 -17.07 3.80 3.87
CA MET A 1 -16.27 4.95 3.39
C MET A 1 -14.83 4.72 3.82
N ALA A 2 -13.86 5.23 3.08
CA ALA A 2 -12.46 5.16 3.50
C ALA A 2 -12.19 6.20 4.59
N THR A 3 -11.31 5.86 5.53
CA THR A 3 -10.99 6.71 6.68
C THR A 3 -9.83 7.65 6.36
N LEU A 4 -10.04 8.95 6.57
CA LEU A 4 -9.08 10.02 6.32
C LEU A 4 -8.76 10.77 7.62
N LEU A 5 -7.48 10.88 7.98
CA LEU A 5 -7.01 11.74 9.05
C LEU A 5 -6.45 13.03 8.45
N ILE A 6 -7.03 14.16 8.85
CA ILE A 6 -6.60 15.51 8.46
C ILE A 6 -5.88 16.15 9.64
N VAL A 7 -4.63 16.56 9.42
CA VAL A 7 -3.76 17.15 10.45
C VAL A 7 -3.27 18.51 10.00
N ASP A 8 -3.67 19.54 10.70
CA ASP A 8 -3.29 20.93 10.47
C ASP A 8 -3.47 21.68 11.79
N ASP A 9 -2.61 22.59 12.15
CA ASP A 9 -2.78 23.38 13.39
C ASP A 9 -3.85 24.46 13.26
N GLU A 10 -4.15 24.90 12.04
CA GLU A 10 -5.20 25.88 11.76
C GLU A 10 -6.59 25.23 11.72
N LYS A 11 -7.45 25.60 12.66
CA LYS A 11 -8.82 25.06 12.78
C LYS A 11 -9.65 25.31 11.51
N SER A 12 -9.53 26.49 10.91
CA SER A 12 -10.29 26.88 9.70
C SER A 12 -9.96 25.95 8.52
N THR A 13 -8.68 25.59 8.35
CA THR A 13 -8.22 24.66 7.32
C THR A 13 -8.80 23.26 7.56
N ARG A 14 -8.73 22.75 8.80
CA ARG A 14 -9.31 21.44 9.14
C ARG A 14 -10.80 21.37 8.89
N ASP A 15 -11.54 22.38 9.37
CA ASP A 15 -13.02 22.42 9.23
C ASP A 15 -13.41 22.54 7.75
N GLY A 16 -12.71 23.36 6.96
CA GLY A 16 -12.95 23.52 5.53
C GLY A 16 -12.66 22.23 4.74
N LEU A 17 -11.55 21.56 5.02
CA LEU A 17 -11.23 20.28 4.41
C LEU A 17 -12.23 19.18 4.78
N ARG A 18 -12.65 19.14 6.05
CA ARG A 18 -13.68 18.22 6.49
C ARG A 18 -14.97 18.40 5.71
N MET A 19 -15.48 19.63 5.66
CA MET A 19 -16.75 19.93 4.95
C MET A 19 -16.70 19.54 3.47
N ALA A 20 -15.54 19.70 2.83
CA ALA A 20 -15.39 19.36 1.42
C ALA A 20 -15.23 17.86 1.17
N LEU A 21 -14.71 17.09 2.15
CA LEU A 21 -14.33 15.70 1.95
C LEU A 21 -15.25 14.70 2.68
N GLU A 22 -16.12 15.14 3.59
CA GLU A 22 -16.98 14.26 4.42
C GLU A 22 -18.05 13.48 3.62
N GLU A 23 -18.37 13.90 2.41
CA GLU A 23 -19.27 13.14 1.53
C GLU A 23 -18.60 11.86 0.97
N GLU A 24 -17.28 11.85 0.86
CA GLU A 24 -16.50 10.77 0.24
C GLU A 24 -15.66 9.97 1.24
N PHE A 25 -15.26 10.60 2.36
CA PHE A 25 -14.36 10.04 3.35
C PHE A 25 -14.93 10.18 4.77
N ASP A 26 -14.64 9.21 5.62
CA ASP A 26 -14.86 9.31 7.06
C ASP A 26 -13.70 10.09 7.69
N CYS A 27 -13.94 11.38 8.02
CA CYS A 27 -12.91 12.35 8.33
C CYS A 27 -12.64 12.44 9.84
N TYR A 28 -11.42 12.14 10.24
CA TYR A 28 -10.85 12.39 11.55
C TYR A 28 -9.98 13.65 11.51
N LEU A 29 -9.99 14.44 12.57
CA LEU A 29 -9.25 15.70 12.65
C LEU A 29 -8.25 15.66 13.80
N ALA A 30 -7.05 16.20 13.58
CA ALA A 30 -6.05 16.41 14.62
C ALA A 30 -5.36 17.77 14.44
N SER A 31 -5.01 18.39 15.53
CA SER A 31 -4.32 19.70 15.58
C SER A 31 -2.84 19.58 15.90
N SER A 32 -2.37 18.39 16.24
CA SER A 32 -0.99 18.13 16.66
C SER A 32 -0.56 16.70 16.35
N ILE A 33 0.74 16.46 16.35
CA ILE A 33 1.31 15.11 16.18
C ILE A 33 0.81 14.14 17.24
N LYS A 34 0.72 14.60 18.50
CA LYS A 34 0.25 13.78 19.62
C LYS A 34 -1.18 13.29 19.40
N GLU A 35 -2.07 14.18 18.99
CA GLU A 35 -3.47 13.86 18.70
C GLU A 35 -3.57 12.92 17.48
N ALA A 36 -2.84 13.22 16.39
CA ALA A 36 -2.79 12.41 15.20
C ALA A 36 -2.31 10.98 15.50
N MET A 37 -1.23 10.82 16.27
CA MET A 37 -0.71 9.51 16.65
C MET A 37 -1.64 8.74 17.59
N SER A 38 -2.44 9.42 18.41
CA SER A 38 -3.47 8.78 19.21
C SER A 38 -4.55 8.17 18.31
N ILE A 39 -5.03 8.94 17.33
CA ILE A 39 -6.05 8.48 16.35
C ILE A 39 -5.50 7.33 15.49
N LEU A 40 -4.27 7.46 14.98
CA LEU A 40 -3.63 6.41 14.16
C LEU A 40 -3.45 5.07 14.90
N LYS A 41 -3.40 5.09 16.24
CA LYS A 41 -3.32 3.88 17.08
C LYS A 41 -4.68 3.28 17.42
N SER A 42 -5.73 4.10 17.51
CA SER A 42 -7.09 3.66 17.90
C SER A 42 -7.97 3.33 16.70
N GLU A 43 -7.76 4.01 15.57
CA GLU A 43 -8.63 3.92 14.41
C GLU A 43 -7.88 3.36 13.17
N PRO A 44 -8.56 2.62 12.29
CA PRO A 44 -7.97 2.06 11.08
C PRO A 44 -7.85 3.11 9.97
N ILE A 45 -7.00 4.10 10.14
CA ILE A 45 -6.81 5.19 9.18
C ILE A 45 -6.15 4.67 7.89
N GLU A 46 -6.79 4.96 6.76
CA GLU A 46 -6.28 4.56 5.44
C GLU A 46 -5.49 5.66 4.74
N LEU A 47 -5.89 6.91 4.95
CA LEU A 47 -5.28 8.10 4.35
C LEU A 47 -4.89 9.10 5.44
N LEU A 48 -3.73 9.71 5.29
CA LEU A 48 -3.25 10.81 6.12
C LEU A 48 -3.02 12.03 5.23
N LEU A 49 -3.71 13.14 5.52
CA LEU A 49 -3.48 14.45 4.92
C LEU A 49 -2.94 15.38 6.01
N THR A 50 -1.68 15.76 5.93
CA THR A 50 -1.04 16.55 6.99
C THR A 50 -0.34 17.77 6.46
N ASP A 51 -0.44 18.88 7.18
CA ASP A 51 0.42 20.04 6.93
C ASP A 51 1.89 19.68 7.24
N LEU A 52 2.75 20.24 6.47
CA LEU A 52 4.20 20.17 6.67
C LEU A 52 4.64 20.90 7.94
N ARG A 53 3.94 21.99 8.31
CA ARG A 53 4.20 22.79 9.51
C ARG A 53 3.02 22.67 10.46
N LEU A 54 3.28 22.17 11.64
CA LEU A 54 2.32 22.06 12.73
C LEU A 54 2.87 22.87 13.91
N ALA A 55 2.06 23.68 14.58
CA ALA A 55 2.38 24.61 15.66
C ALA A 55 3.58 24.21 16.56
N GLY A 56 4.80 24.39 16.09
CA GLY A 56 6.04 24.02 16.78
C GLY A 56 6.64 22.66 16.41
N ASP A 57 5.91 21.82 15.68
CA ASP A 57 6.33 20.49 15.24
C ASP A 57 6.46 20.42 13.71
N SER A 58 7.16 19.42 13.20
CA SER A 58 7.28 19.15 11.77
C SER A 58 6.32 18.06 11.33
N GLY A 59 5.51 18.32 10.30
CA GLY A 59 4.72 17.27 9.66
C GLY A 59 5.54 16.12 9.10
N MET A 60 6.85 16.34 8.88
CA MET A 60 7.79 15.27 8.53
C MET A 60 7.98 14.27 9.67
N ASP A 61 8.01 14.74 10.92
CA ASP A 61 8.13 13.86 12.09
C ASP A 61 6.86 13.03 12.28
N LEU A 62 5.69 13.62 11.95
CA LEU A 62 4.44 12.86 11.90
C LEU A 62 4.48 11.81 10.80
N LEU A 63 4.97 12.16 9.61
CA LEU A 63 5.11 11.23 8.48
C LEU A 63 5.95 10.01 8.88
N ASP A 64 7.14 10.25 9.43
CA ASP A 64 8.05 9.17 9.85
C ASP A 64 7.40 8.25 10.90
N GLN A 65 6.71 8.82 11.90
CA GLN A 65 6.00 8.06 12.92
C GLN A 65 4.80 7.29 12.36
N ALA A 66 4.01 7.90 11.46
CA ALA A 66 2.85 7.29 10.83
C ALA A 66 3.24 6.12 9.91
N LEU A 67 4.38 6.23 9.22
CA LEU A 67 4.89 5.15 8.36
C LEU A 67 5.50 3.98 9.16
N ALA A 68 5.89 4.21 10.40
CA ALA A 68 6.46 3.18 11.28
C ALA A 68 5.40 2.28 11.96
N ILE A 69 4.10 2.60 11.88
CA ILE A 69 3.06 1.75 12.47
C ILE A 69 2.81 0.47 11.62
N PRO A 70 2.28 -0.62 12.21
CA PRO A 70 2.08 -1.90 11.51
C PRO A 70 1.20 -1.85 10.26
N LYS A 71 0.28 -0.88 10.20
CA LYS A 71 -0.59 -0.63 9.04
C LYS A 71 -0.53 0.85 8.67
N PRO A 72 0.55 1.29 8.02
CA PRO A 72 0.74 2.70 7.72
C PRO A 72 -0.35 3.24 6.79
N PRO A 73 -0.84 4.47 7.00
CA PRO A 73 -1.72 5.13 6.06
C PRO A 73 -0.96 5.54 4.80
N VAL A 74 -1.67 5.82 3.72
CA VAL A 74 -1.08 6.53 2.58
C VAL A 74 -1.03 8.02 2.94
N ALA A 75 0.17 8.59 3.02
CA ALA A 75 0.38 9.96 3.47
C ALA A 75 0.49 10.93 2.30
N VAL A 76 -0.30 12.01 2.36
CA VAL A 76 -0.23 13.17 1.47
C VAL A 76 0.12 14.39 2.31
N MET A 77 1.11 15.16 1.86
CA MET A 77 1.60 16.34 2.57
C MET A 77 0.98 17.61 1.99
N MET A 78 0.54 18.53 2.85
CA MET A 78 0.18 19.90 2.46
C MET A 78 1.38 20.81 2.72
N THR A 79 1.71 21.66 1.76
CA THR A 79 2.85 22.58 1.90
C THR A 79 2.47 23.99 1.48
N ALA A 80 2.96 25.00 2.19
CA ALA A 80 2.88 26.37 1.74
C ALA A 80 3.81 26.59 0.55
N TYR A 81 3.46 27.52 -0.31
CA TYR A 81 4.18 27.90 -1.52
C TYR A 81 5.68 28.10 -1.25
N GLY A 82 6.55 27.37 -1.93
CA GLY A 82 7.96 27.77 -2.07
C GLY A 82 9.07 26.77 -1.82
N SER A 83 8.82 25.50 -1.45
CA SER A 83 9.95 24.58 -1.32
C SER A 83 9.75 23.26 -2.05
N VAL A 84 10.12 23.26 -3.32
CA VAL A 84 10.30 22.02 -4.11
C VAL A 84 11.20 21.05 -3.32
N ASP A 85 12.23 21.55 -2.67
CA ASP A 85 13.15 20.75 -1.87
C ASP A 85 12.46 20.02 -0.71
N THR A 86 11.52 20.68 -0.03
CA THR A 86 10.77 20.06 1.07
C THR A 86 9.76 19.02 0.59
N ALA A 87 9.13 19.27 -0.57
CA ALA A 87 8.26 18.30 -1.20
C ALA A 87 9.04 17.05 -1.64
N VAL A 88 10.22 17.25 -2.25
CA VAL A 88 11.14 16.17 -2.62
C VAL A 88 11.59 15.37 -1.39
N GLU A 89 11.90 16.05 -0.28
CA GLU A 89 12.26 15.38 0.97
C GLU A 89 11.10 14.56 1.54
N ALA A 90 9.87 15.08 1.52
CA ALA A 90 8.68 14.32 1.93
C ALA A 90 8.51 13.04 1.10
N MET A 91 8.67 13.13 -0.22
CA MET A 91 8.60 11.98 -1.11
C MET A 91 9.71 10.95 -0.82
N ARG A 92 10.93 11.39 -0.53
CA ARG A 92 12.04 10.50 -0.14
C ARG A 92 11.79 9.78 1.17
N ARG A 93 11.08 10.41 2.11
CA ARG A 93 10.68 9.81 3.39
C ARG A 93 9.47 8.89 3.29
N GLY A 94 8.85 8.81 2.12
CA GLY A 94 7.76 7.88 1.86
C GLY A 94 6.36 8.50 1.82
N ALA A 95 6.24 9.84 1.76
CA ALA A 95 4.98 10.45 1.39
C ALA A 95 4.57 9.99 -0.02
N TRP A 96 3.29 9.69 -0.20
CA TRP A 96 2.78 9.24 -1.50
C TRP A 96 2.70 10.40 -2.49
N ASN A 97 2.33 11.59 -2.03
CA ASN A 97 2.29 12.81 -2.81
C ASN A 97 2.24 14.05 -1.90
N PHE A 98 2.23 15.22 -2.52
CA PHE A 98 2.02 16.50 -1.84
C PHE A 98 1.07 17.38 -2.61
N VAL A 99 0.47 18.36 -1.92
CA VAL A 99 -0.37 19.44 -2.48
C VAL A 99 0.12 20.78 -1.96
N THR A 100 0.03 21.82 -2.78
CA THR A 100 0.45 23.17 -2.40
C THR A 100 -0.73 24.00 -1.94
N LYS A 101 -0.54 24.78 -0.88
CA LYS A 101 -1.48 25.82 -0.46
C LYS A 101 -1.34 27.07 -1.38
N PRO A 102 -2.44 27.74 -1.81
CA PRO A 102 -3.82 27.50 -1.41
C PRO A 102 -4.40 26.22 -2.01
N LEU A 103 -5.14 25.45 -1.19
CA LEU A 103 -5.66 24.15 -1.58
C LEU A 103 -6.83 24.30 -2.57
N ASN A 104 -6.74 23.61 -3.69
CA ASN A 104 -7.87 23.33 -4.56
C ASN A 104 -8.56 22.05 -4.05
N LEU A 105 -9.77 22.16 -3.53
CA LEU A 105 -10.49 21.05 -2.90
C LEU A 105 -10.77 19.90 -3.87
N ASP A 106 -11.12 20.19 -5.11
CA ASP A 106 -11.36 19.18 -6.15
C ASP A 106 -10.07 18.39 -6.46
N GLU A 107 -8.94 19.09 -6.50
CA GLU A 107 -7.63 18.47 -6.71
C GLU A 107 -7.23 17.58 -5.54
N VAL A 108 -7.45 18.04 -4.31
CA VAL A 108 -7.19 17.26 -3.09
C VAL A 108 -8.03 16.00 -3.06
N GLU A 109 -9.33 16.10 -3.33
CA GLU A 109 -10.24 14.96 -3.38
C GLU A 109 -9.80 13.92 -4.42
N LEU A 110 -9.52 14.39 -5.65
CA LEU A 110 -9.04 13.51 -6.73
C LEU A 110 -7.73 12.81 -6.36
N LEU A 111 -6.83 13.54 -5.73
CA LEU A 111 -5.54 13.00 -5.30
C LEU A 111 -5.71 11.93 -4.23
N LEU A 112 -6.57 12.17 -3.22
CA LEU A 112 -6.87 11.20 -2.16
C LEU A 112 -7.53 9.93 -2.72
N LYS A 113 -8.45 10.07 -3.66
CA LYS A 113 -9.07 8.91 -4.38
C LYS A 113 -8.02 8.10 -5.15
N ARG A 114 -7.05 8.74 -5.79
CA ARG A 114 -5.93 8.06 -6.46
C ARG A 114 -5.02 7.34 -5.47
N ALA A 115 -4.72 7.97 -4.34
CA ALA A 115 -3.92 7.38 -3.28
C ALA A 115 -4.57 6.10 -2.72
N LEU A 116 -5.87 6.16 -2.46
CA LEU A 116 -6.64 5.00 -2.00
C LEU A 116 -6.64 3.86 -3.02
N ARG A 117 -6.83 4.18 -4.30
CA ARG A 117 -6.80 3.20 -5.39
C ARG A 117 -5.42 2.53 -5.51
N SER A 118 -4.35 3.31 -5.42
CA SER A 118 -2.98 2.78 -5.44
C SER A 118 -2.75 1.77 -4.31
N ARG A 119 -3.20 2.10 -3.10
CA ARG A 119 -3.13 1.20 -1.93
C ARG A 119 -3.91 -0.10 -2.13
N SER A 120 -5.12 -0.01 -2.71
CA SER A 120 -5.93 -1.19 -3.00
C SER A 120 -5.24 -2.13 -3.98
N LEU A 121 -4.69 -1.58 -5.07
CA LEU A 121 -3.95 -2.36 -6.07
C LEU A 121 -2.71 -3.03 -5.47
N GLU A 122 -2.00 -2.37 -4.57
CA GLU A 122 -0.83 -2.95 -3.91
C GLU A 122 -1.21 -4.10 -2.98
N LYS A 123 -2.30 -3.95 -2.20
CA LYS A 123 -2.84 -5.03 -1.38
C LYS A 123 -3.27 -6.24 -2.23
N ASP A 124 -3.96 -6.00 -3.35
CA ASP A 124 -4.40 -7.07 -4.25
C ASP A 124 -3.21 -7.79 -4.89
N LYS A 125 -2.19 -7.05 -5.30
CA LYS A 125 -0.94 -7.60 -5.83
C LYS A 125 -0.28 -8.55 -4.84
N VAL A 126 -0.06 -8.10 -3.59
CA VAL A 126 0.55 -8.92 -2.54
C VAL A 126 -0.28 -10.18 -2.25
N ARG A 127 -1.62 -10.04 -2.20
CA ARG A 127 -2.52 -11.20 -2.01
C ARG A 127 -2.38 -12.22 -3.14
N LEU A 128 -2.38 -11.76 -4.39
CA LEU A 128 -2.25 -12.64 -5.57
C LEU A 128 -0.86 -13.30 -5.63
N GLU A 129 0.19 -12.59 -5.25
CA GLU A 129 1.55 -13.16 -5.17
C GLU A 129 1.62 -14.28 -4.14
N HIS A 130 1.00 -14.12 -2.97
CA HIS A 130 0.89 -15.17 -1.96
C HIS A 130 0.08 -16.37 -2.47
N GLU A 131 -1.07 -16.12 -3.10
CA GLU A 131 -1.91 -17.19 -3.66
C GLU A 131 -1.18 -18.00 -4.73
N VAL A 132 -0.45 -17.34 -5.62
CA VAL A 132 0.40 -17.99 -6.62
C VAL A 132 1.52 -18.81 -5.96
N GLN A 133 2.13 -18.31 -4.89
CA GLN A 133 3.16 -19.02 -4.15
C GLN A 133 2.61 -20.28 -3.48
N ASP A 134 1.43 -20.19 -2.87
CA ASP A 134 0.74 -21.32 -2.25
C ASP A 134 0.34 -22.40 -3.28
N LEU A 135 -0.17 -21.96 -4.44
CA LEU A 135 -0.51 -22.87 -5.54
C LEU A 135 0.73 -23.58 -6.10
N ARG A 136 1.85 -22.86 -6.24
CA ARG A 136 3.13 -23.44 -6.66
C ARG A 136 3.67 -24.43 -5.61
N ALA A 137 3.57 -24.11 -4.34
CA ALA A 137 3.98 -25.02 -3.26
C ALA A 137 3.14 -26.31 -3.26
N LYS A 138 1.81 -26.19 -3.45
CA LYS A 138 0.89 -27.35 -3.59
C LYS A 138 1.17 -28.14 -4.85
N ALA A 139 1.45 -27.50 -5.97
CA ALA A 139 1.82 -28.17 -7.23
C ALA A 139 3.20 -28.83 -7.15
N GLY A 140 4.16 -28.19 -6.47
CA GLY A 140 5.52 -28.73 -6.26
C GLY A 140 5.57 -29.87 -5.25
N SER A 141 4.60 -29.96 -4.32
CA SER A 141 4.47 -31.09 -3.42
C SER A 141 3.78 -32.31 -4.04
N SER A 142 3.13 -32.14 -5.18
CA SER A 142 2.74 -33.25 -6.05
C SER A 142 4.02 -33.79 -6.69
N LYS A 143 4.74 -34.66 -5.97
CA LYS A 143 5.67 -35.61 -6.56
C LYS A 143 4.88 -36.61 -7.42
N HIS A 144 4.20 -36.13 -8.42
CA HIS A 144 3.65 -36.91 -9.51
C HIS A 144 4.65 -36.88 -10.66
N GLY A 145 5.83 -37.37 -10.35
CA GLY A 145 6.76 -37.81 -11.36
C GLY A 145 6.29 -39.18 -11.91
N LEU A 146 7.20 -39.93 -12.49
CA LEU A 146 7.00 -41.26 -13.06
C LEU A 146 6.24 -42.26 -12.15
N GLU A 147 6.18 -42.02 -10.82
CA GLU A 147 5.43 -42.82 -9.84
C GLU A 147 3.90 -42.71 -9.96
N SER A 148 3.37 -41.66 -10.62
CA SER A 148 1.94 -41.53 -10.90
C SER A 148 1.49 -42.29 -12.16
N LEU A 149 2.39 -42.80 -12.94
CA LEU A 149 2.10 -43.67 -14.06
C LEU A 149 1.66 -45.05 -13.54
N ILE A 150 0.34 -45.20 -13.36
CA ILE A 150 -0.28 -46.45 -12.90
C ILE A 150 -0.17 -47.47 -14.03
N GLY A 151 0.83 -48.34 -13.98
CA GLY A 151 0.99 -49.45 -14.90
C GLY A 151 2.20 -50.29 -14.52
N LYS A 152 1.93 -51.54 -14.10
CA LYS A 152 2.97 -52.53 -13.77
C LYS A 152 3.35 -53.40 -14.99
N SER A 153 2.91 -53.07 -16.20
CA SER A 153 3.24 -53.79 -17.41
C SER A 153 4.68 -53.55 -17.85
N GLU A 154 5.28 -54.52 -18.48
CA GLU A 154 6.66 -54.45 -18.98
C GLU A 154 6.82 -53.30 -20.01
N ALA A 155 5.76 -53.01 -20.79
CA ALA A 155 5.71 -51.89 -21.70
C ALA A 155 5.82 -50.50 -20.99
N MET A 156 5.12 -50.34 -19.87
CA MET A 156 5.17 -49.11 -19.06
C MET A 156 6.51 -48.91 -18.36
N ARG A 157 7.19 -50.00 -17.97
CA ARG A 157 8.55 -49.90 -17.41
C ARG A 157 9.53 -49.40 -18.45
N LYS A 158 9.47 -49.86 -19.69
CA LYS A 158 10.32 -49.41 -20.81
C LYS A 158 10.06 -47.94 -21.12
N VAL A 159 8.80 -47.47 -21.05
CA VAL A 159 8.45 -46.07 -21.25
C VAL A 159 9.02 -45.19 -20.10
N SER A 160 8.90 -45.64 -18.87
CA SER A 160 9.46 -44.92 -17.70
C SER A 160 10.99 -44.80 -17.79
N GLU A 161 11.70 -45.86 -18.20
CA GLU A 161 13.16 -45.85 -18.40
C GLU A 161 13.57 -44.85 -19.49
N LEU A 162 12.85 -44.85 -20.62
CA LEU A 162 13.08 -43.90 -21.73
C LEU A 162 12.86 -42.47 -21.32
N VAL A 163 11.76 -42.18 -20.60
CA VAL A 163 11.47 -40.81 -20.09
C VAL A 163 12.55 -40.38 -19.12
N THR A 164 13.00 -41.22 -18.19
CA THR A 164 14.07 -40.89 -17.25
C THR A 164 15.41 -40.60 -17.96
N GLN A 165 15.67 -41.28 -19.06
CA GLN A 165 16.91 -41.13 -19.84
C GLN A 165 16.89 -39.83 -20.68
N VAL A 166 15.73 -39.41 -21.17
CA VAL A 166 15.59 -38.27 -22.08
C VAL A 166 15.23 -36.96 -21.32
N ALA A 167 14.57 -37.06 -20.17
CA ALA A 167 14.15 -35.87 -19.37
C ALA A 167 15.29 -34.88 -19.01
N PRO A 168 16.55 -35.29 -18.79
CA PRO A 168 17.64 -34.36 -18.59
C PRO A 168 18.12 -33.67 -19.86
N THR A 169 17.70 -34.15 -21.07
CA THR A 169 18.11 -33.57 -22.36
C THR A 169 17.11 -32.50 -22.80
N ARG A 170 17.58 -31.49 -23.53
CA ARG A 170 16.72 -30.45 -24.14
C ARG A 170 16.06 -30.92 -25.45
N ALA A 171 15.97 -32.20 -25.72
CA ALA A 171 15.34 -32.73 -26.91
C ALA A 171 13.82 -32.76 -26.74
N THR A 172 13.10 -32.20 -27.71
CA THR A 172 11.65 -32.33 -27.83
C THR A 172 11.35 -33.70 -28.44
N ILE A 173 10.49 -34.47 -27.81
CA ILE A 173 9.99 -35.74 -28.32
C ILE A 173 8.70 -35.50 -29.11
#